data_aca048c1c8763ddf70fa9c69d8f9fffe
#
_entry.id   aca048c1c8763ddf70fa9c69d8f9fffe
#
_cell.length_a   1.000
_cell.length_b   1.000
_cell.length_c   1.000
_cell.angle_alpha   90.00
_cell.angle_beta   90.00
_cell.angle_gamma   90.00
#
_symmetry.space_group_name_H-M   'P 1'
#
loop_
_entity.id
_entity.type
_entity.pdbx_description
1 polymer ?
#
loop_
_entity_poly.entity_id
_entity_poly.type
_entity_poly.pdbx_seq_one_letter_code
_entity_poly.pdbx_strand_id
1 'polypeptide(L)'
;MKKFTVLFSIILLEIGANAQTALVASNTKSPVKTGATIAVVSDDVLVLKETEYDFGKIPQGKPVTHVFDVANNGKDSLHIQNVQASCGCTTPEWDREKVQAPGEKTVITVGYNAANEGPFNKQITITYNGNQTKQITIKGEVWKTPATSVPENNDLKSLKD
;
A
#
# COMPACT_ATOMS: atom_id res chain seq x y z
N MET A 1 53.84 -24.56 9.52
CA MET A 1 53.99 -25.82 10.30
C MET A 1 53.42 -25.58 11.67
N LYS A 2 52.24 -26.03 11.96
CA LYS A 2 51.77 -26.51 13.27
C LYS A 2 50.40 -27.11 13.04
N LYS A 3 50.38 -28.39 12.99
CA LYS A 3 49.25 -29.29 12.98
C LYS A 3 48.59 -29.25 14.35
N PHE A 4 47.26 -29.13 14.41
CA PHE A 4 46.50 -29.53 15.59
C PHE A 4 45.41 -30.49 15.14
N THR A 5 45.60 -31.69 15.56
CA THR A 5 44.80 -32.88 15.34
C THR A 5 43.94 -33.10 16.57
N VAL A 6 42.71 -33.70 16.33
CA VAL A 6 41.96 -34.56 17.28
C VAL A 6 41.07 -33.82 18.26
N LEU A 7 39.76 -34.09 18.32
CA LEU A 7 39.18 -35.33 18.86
C LEU A 7 37.74 -35.49 18.46
N PHE A 8 37.46 -36.63 17.94
CA PHE A 8 36.19 -37.30 17.77
C PHE A 8 35.57 -37.58 19.13
N SER A 9 34.33 -37.19 19.36
CA SER A 9 33.57 -37.76 20.47
C SER A 9 32.16 -38.04 19.98
N ILE A 10 31.95 -39.32 19.71
CA ILE A 10 30.66 -39.96 19.45
C ILE A 10 29.99 -40.16 20.80
N ILE A 11 28.79 -39.61 20.96
CA ILE A 11 27.85 -40.11 22.00
C ILE A 11 26.57 -40.49 21.29
N LEU A 12 26.39 -41.81 21.35
CA LEU A 12 25.19 -42.55 20.92
C LEU A 12 24.13 -42.51 22.02
N LEU A 13 22.92 -42.69 21.56
CA LEU A 13 21.74 -43.27 22.26
C LEU A 13 20.96 -42.37 23.21
N GLU A 14 19.68 -42.07 22.87
CA GLU A 14 18.56 -42.80 23.48
C GLU A 14 17.27 -42.60 22.66
N ILE A 15 16.65 -43.74 22.40
CA ILE A 15 15.36 -43.92 21.77
C ILE A 15 14.30 -43.80 22.87
N GLY A 16 13.37 -42.87 22.70
CA GLY A 16 12.17 -42.80 23.57
C GLY A 16 10.90 -42.67 22.72
N ALA A 17 10.33 -43.79 22.37
CA ALA A 17 9.01 -43.86 21.79
C ALA A 17 7.95 -43.66 22.88
N ASN A 18 7.03 -42.67 22.69
CA ASN A 18 5.76 -42.65 23.38
C ASN A 18 4.65 -42.31 22.40
N ALA A 19 3.97 -43.33 21.97
CA ALA A 19 2.66 -43.27 21.36
C ALA A 19 1.59 -43.04 22.44
N GLN A 20 0.80 -41.99 22.28
CA GLN A 20 -0.50 -41.91 22.93
C GLN A 20 -1.53 -41.31 21.98
N THR A 21 -2.33 -42.19 21.46
CA THR A 21 -3.65 -41.96 20.87
C THR A 21 -4.62 -41.46 21.94
N ALA A 22 -5.29 -40.34 21.66
CA ALA A 22 -6.62 -40.10 22.26
C ALA A 22 -7.43 -39.23 21.29
N LEU A 23 -8.35 -39.90 20.63
CA LEU A 23 -9.52 -39.30 19.96
C LEU A 23 -10.47 -38.76 21.04
N VAL A 24 -10.76 -37.47 21.01
CA VAL A 24 -12.03 -36.96 21.56
C VAL A 24 -12.55 -35.88 20.60
N ALA A 25 -13.58 -36.25 19.88
CA ALA A 25 -14.48 -35.36 19.23
C ALA A 25 -15.30 -34.61 20.30
N SER A 26 -15.27 -33.27 20.25
CA SER A 26 -16.29 -32.45 20.90
C SER A 26 -16.59 -31.26 20.07
N ASN A 27 -17.69 -31.37 19.39
CA ASN A 27 -18.44 -30.35 18.71
C ASN A 27 -18.96 -29.34 19.75
N THR A 28 -18.43 -28.13 19.78
CA THR A 28 -19.05 -27.06 20.56
C THR A 28 -19.05 -25.78 19.72
N LYS A 29 -20.23 -25.52 19.23
CA LYS A 29 -20.68 -24.29 18.61
C LYS A 29 -20.59 -23.18 19.67
N SER A 30 -19.69 -22.22 19.49
CA SER A 30 -19.63 -21.03 20.33
C SER A 30 -19.68 -19.77 19.49
N PRO A 31 -20.36 -18.73 19.97
CA PRO A 31 -20.80 -17.62 19.16
C PRO A 31 -19.66 -16.65 18.84
N VAL A 32 -19.68 -16.15 17.62
CA VAL A 32 -18.91 -15.00 17.15
C VAL A 32 -19.17 -13.83 18.10
N LYS A 33 -18.18 -13.48 18.88
CA LYS A 33 -18.13 -12.20 19.60
C LYS A 33 -17.31 -11.22 18.79
N THR A 34 -18.05 -10.28 18.25
CA THR A 34 -17.66 -8.97 17.72
C THR A 34 -16.33 -8.43 18.25
N GLY A 35 -15.43 -8.10 17.30
CA GLY A 35 -14.62 -6.91 17.27
C GLY A 35 -13.80 -6.57 18.50
N ALA A 36 -12.64 -7.22 18.65
CA ALA A 36 -11.48 -6.52 19.15
C ALA A 36 -10.55 -6.35 17.95
N THR A 37 -10.54 -5.17 17.38
CA THR A 37 -9.44 -4.72 16.54
C THR A 37 -8.21 -4.78 17.42
N ILE A 38 -7.46 -5.88 17.30
CA ILE A 38 -6.11 -5.92 17.83
C ILE A 38 -5.37 -4.87 17.02
N ALA A 39 -5.14 -3.71 17.61
CA ALA A 39 -4.14 -2.78 17.10
C ALA A 39 -2.83 -3.58 17.12
N VAL A 40 -2.45 -4.09 15.97
CA VAL A 40 -1.10 -4.58 15.76
C VAL A 40 -0.23 -3.35 15.97
N VAL A 41 0.39 -3.27 17.13
CA VAL A 41 1.48 -2.33 17.38
C VAL A 41 2.62 -2.85 16.51
N SER A 42 2.60 -2.48 15.23
CA SER A 42 3.75 -2.64 14.40
C SER A 42 4.80 -1.66 14.90
N ASP A 43 6.01 -2.12 15.21
CA ASP A 43 7.19 -1.28 15.43
C ASP A 43 7.57 -0.48 14.17
N ASP A 44 6.61 -0.24 13.33
CA ASP A 44 6.74 0.37 12.02
C ASP A 44 6.85 1.88 12.20
N VAL A 45 8.00 2.41 11.86
CA VAL A 45 8.32 3.84 11.99
C VAL A 45 7.38 4.68 11.13
N LEU A 46 7.09 4.24 9.88
CA LEU A 46 6.16 4.92 8.99
C LEU A 46 4.77 4.31 9.10
N VAL A 47 3.84 5.06 9.66
CA VAL A 47 2.43 4.68 9.76
C VAL A 47 1.60 5.49 8.78
N LEU A 48 0.81 4.77 7.98
CA LEU A 48 -0.17 5.32 7.06
C LEU A 48 -1.55 5.25 7.72
N LYS A 49 -2.34 6.31 7.61
CA LYS A 49 -3.75 6.32 8.06
C LYS A 49 -4.60 5.36 7.22
N GLU A 50 -4.26 5.24 5.95
CA GLU A 50 -4.85 4.31 5.00
C GLU A 50 -3.78 3.84 4.01
N THR A 51 -3.92 2.63 3.50
CA THR A 51 -2.99 2.04 2.52
C THR A 51 -3.61 1.89 1.14
N GLU A 52 -4.91 2.12 1.03
CA GLU A 52 -5.66 2.01 -0.22
C GLU A 52 -6.70 3.12 -0.30
N TYR A 53 -6.86 3.67 -1.50
CA TYR A 53 -7.92 4.62 -1.80
C TYR A 53 -8.64 4.28 -3.11
N ASP A 54 -9.98 4.28 -3.07
CA ASP A 54 -10.83 4.03 -4.22
C ASP A 54 -11.47 5.32 -4.71
N PHE A 55 -11.09 5.76 -5.90
CA PHE A 55 -11.69 6.93 -6.56
C PHE A 55 -13.11 6.67 -7.08
N GLY A 56 -13.56 5.40 -7.07
CA GLY A 56 -14.82 5.02 -7.68
C GLY A 56 -14.81 5.25 -9.20
N LYS A 57 -15.92 5.74 -9.74
CA LYS A 57 -16.06 6.04 -11.17
C LYS A 57 -15.64 7.48 -11.47
N ILE A 58 -14.63 7.64 -12.30
CA ILE A 58 -14.11 8.97 -12.71
C ILE A 58 -14.19 9.15 -14.23
N PRO A 59 -14.44 10.36 -14.73
CA PRO A 59 -14.55 10.61 -16.16
C PRO A 59 -13.19 10.59 -16.84
N GLN A 60 -13.12 10.02 -18.06
CA GLN A 60 -11.91 10.00 -18.87
C GLN A 60 -11.36 11.41 -19.13
N GLY A 61 -10.04 11.56 -19.02
CA GLY A 61 -9.34 12.83 -19.23
C GLY A 61 -9.54 13.86 -18.11
N LYS A 62 -10.13 13.47 -16.98
CA LYS A 62 -10.22 14.30 -15.78
C LYS A 62 -9.28 13.76 -14.71
N PRO A 63 -8.09 14.34 -14.54
CA PRO A 63 -7.17 13.94 -13.49
C PRO A 63 -7.80 14.07 -12.10
N VAL A 64 -7.44 13.13 -11.22
CA VAL A 64 -7.86 13.12 -9.82
C VAL A 64 -6.65 12.99 -8.92
N THR A 65 -6.77 13.48 -7.69
CA THR A 65 -5.71 13.41 -6.67
C THR A 65 -6.27 12.94 -5.35
N HIS A 66 -5.44 12.23 -4.57
CA HIS A 66 -5.73 11.86 -3.20
C HIS A 66 -4.51 12.10 -2.32
N VAL A 67 -4.74 12.44 -1.05
CA VAL A 67 -3.71 12.75 -0.06
C VAL A 67 -3.68 11.65 0.99
N PHE A 68 -2.54 10.95 1.07
CA PHE A 68 -2.29 9.96 2.11
C PHE A 68 -1.58 10.62 3.29
N ASP A 69 -2.19 10.50 4.48
CA ASP A 69 -1.59 10.95 5.73
C ASP A 69 -0.52 9.95 6.19
N VAL A 70 0.66 10.46 6.49
CA VAL A 70 1.81 9.69 6.99
C VAL A 70 2.21 10.23 8.36
N ALA A 71 2.46 9.35 9.31
CA ALA A 71 2.98 9.71 10.64
C ALA A 71 4.26 8.94 10.95
N ASN A 72 5.21 9.61 11.59
CA ASN A 72 6.35 8.96 12.23
C ASN A 72 5.92 8.44 13.61
N ASN A 73 5.73 7.13 13.72
CA ASN A 73 5.39 6.48 14.99
C ASN A 73 6.61 5.86 15.69
N GLY A 74 7.79 6.04 15.10
CA GLY A 74 9.06 5.58 15.67
C GLY A 74 9.61 6.48 16.76
N LYS A 75 10.74 6.06 17.31
CA LYS A 75 11.52 6.84 18.29
C LYS A 75 12.59 7.71 17.63
N ASP A 76 12.91 7.39 16.38
CA ASP A 76 13.93 8.07 15.58
C ASP A 76 13.28 8.85 14.44
N SER A 77 14.06 9.68 13.78
CA SER A 77 13.61 10.48 12.63
C SER A 77 13.18 9.59 11.45
N LEU A 78 12.15 10.01 10.76
CA LEU A 78 11.66 9.40 9.52
C LEU A 78 12.00 10.30 8.33
N HIS A 79 12.67 9.74 7.33
CA HIS A 79 12.96 10.41 6.07
C HIS A 79 12.41 9.59 4.90
N ILE A 80 11.47 10.15 4.16
CA ILE A 80 10.93 9.55 2.93
C ILE A 80 11.84 9.92 1.77
N GLN A 81 12.63 8.97 1.31
CA GLN A 81 13.67 9.18 0.30
C GLN A 81 13.13 9.09 -1.12
N ASN A 82 12.15 8.21 -1.34
CA ASN A 82 11.56 8.03 -2.66
C ASN A 82 10.10 7.59 -2.55
N VAL A 83 9.28 8.05 -3.50
CA VAL A 83 7.92 7.57 -3.71
C VAL A 83 7.73 7.32 -5.20
N GLN A 84 7.57 6.06 -5.56
CA GLN A 84 7.56 5.63 -6.95
C GLN A 84 6.27 4.90 -7.31
N ALA A 85 5.60 5.38 -8.35
CA ALA A 85 4.43 4.71 -8.90
C ALA A 85 4.81 3.61 -9.90
N SER A 86 3.95 2.61 -10.04
CA SER A 86 4.10 1.49 -10.96
C SER A 86 3.94 1.87 -12.45
N CYS A 87 3.45 3.08 -12.76
CA CYS A 87 3.30 3.59 -14.12
C CYS A 87 3.42 5.11 -14.20
N GLY A 88 3.74 5.64 -15.36
CA GLY A 88 3.76 7.09 -15.62
C GLY A 88 2.40 7.79 -15.64
N CYS A 89 1.31 7.03 -15.50
CA CYS A 89 -0.06 7.55 -15.39
C CYS A 89 -0.41 8.00 -13.95
N THR A 90 0.49 7.75 -13.01
CA THR A 90 0.35 8.07 -11.59
C THR A 90 1.53 8.90 -11.14
N THR A 91 1.27 10.06 -10.55
CA THR A 91 2.28 11.03 -10.12
C THR A 91 2.22 11.24 -8.62
N PRO A 92 3.14 10.61 -7.85
CA PRO A 92 3.27 10.89 -6.44
C PRO A 92 4.08 12.17 -6.20
N GLU A 93 3.63 12.98 -5.23
CA GLU A 93 4.29 14.19 -4.76
C GLU A 93 4.44 14.16 -3.25
N TRP A 94 5.62 14.50 -2.73
CA TRP A 94 5.92 14.58 -1.31
C TRP A 94 7.06 15.58 -1.07
N ASP A 95 7.23 16.03 0.15
CA ASP A 95 8.37 16.85 0.53
C ASP A 95 9.61 15.94 0.74
N ARG A 96 10.56 16.03 -0.22
CA ARG A 96 11.76 15.19 -0.26
C ARG A 96 12.80 15.58 0.79
N GLU A 97 12.80 16.84 1.19
CA GLU A 97 13.79 17.40 2.11
C GLU A 97 13.33 17.25 3.57
N LYS A 98 12.05 16.98 3.77
CA LYS A 98 11.49 16.92 5.11
C LYS A 98 11.89 15.65 5.84
N VAL A 99 12.53 15.84 6.97
CA VAL A 99 12.81 14.80 7.97
C VAL A 99 11.82 14.98 9.11
N GLN A 100 10.96 13.98 9.35
CA GLN A 100 9.93 14.03 10.38
C GLN A 100 10.52 13.56 11.71
N ALA A 101 10.37 14.37 12.76
CA ALA A 101 10.65 13.97 14.13
C ALA A 101 9.64 12.92 14.64
N PRO A 102 9.93 12.19 15.72
CA PRO A 102 8.97 11.28 16.34
C PRO A 102 7.63 11.96 16.64
N GLY A 103 6.54 11.33 16.21
CA GLY A 103 5.17 11.86 16.33
C GLY A 103 4.76 12.89 15.28
N GLU A 104 5.68 13.35 14.44
CA GLU A 104 5.38 14.32 13.40
C GLU A 104 4.62 13.68 12.21
N LYS A 105 3.82 14.50 11.52
CA LYS A 105 3.02 14.08 10.37
C LYS A 105 3.50 14.76 9.09
N THR A 106 3.30 14.05 7.98
CA THR A 106 3.50 14.56 6.62
C THR A 106 2.43 13.96 5.71
N VAL A 107 2.46 14.33 4.44
CA VAL A 107 1.51 13.85 3.45
C VAL A 107 2.23 13.38 2.19
N ILE A 108 1.61 12.44 1.49
CA ILE A 108 1.97 12.04 0.13
C ILE A 108 0.72 12.28 -0.73
N THR A 109 0.82 13.16 -1.71
CA THR A 109 -0.26 13.39 -2.68
C THR A 109 -0.05 12.49 -3.89
N VAL A 110 -1.07 11.75 -4.29
CA VAL A 110 -1.00 10.85 -5.44
C VAL A 110 -2.00 11.30 -6.49
N GLY A 111 -1.50 11.69 -7.66
CA GLY A 111 -2.30 12.02 -8.83
C GLY A 111 -2.47 10.84 -9.78
N TYR A 112 -3.62 10.77 -10.45
CA TYR A 112 -3.90 9.84 -11.54
C TYR A 112 -4.50 10.58 -12.73
N ASN A 113 -3.95 10.40 -13.94
CA ASN A 113 -4.30 11.20 -15.10
C ASN A 113 -5.59 10.80 -15.81
N ALA A 114 -6.18 9.67 -15.47
CA ALA A 114 -7.42 9.13 -16.05
C ALA A 114 -7.44 9.09 -17.60
N ALA A 115 -6.30 8.89 -18.24
CA ALA A 115 -6.17 8.98 -19.71
C ALA A 115 -6.89 7.82 -20.43
N ASN A 116 -6.84 6.62 -19.88
CA ASN A 116 -7.39 5.41 -20.47
C ASN A 116 -8.68 4.98 -19.78
N GLU A 117 -9.70 4.58 -20.56
CA GLU A 117 -10.94 4.00 -20.01
C GLU A 117 -10.71 2.62 -19.39
N GLY A 118 -11.58 2.24 -18.46
CA GLY A 118 -11.58 0.95 -17.78
C GLY A 118 -11.11 1.00 -16.33
N PRO A 119 -11.09 -0.17 -15.68
CA PRO A 119 -10.65 -0.27 -14.30
C PRO A 119 -9.15 -0.03 -14.15
N PHE A 120 -8.76 0.59 -13.08
CA PHE A 120 -7.35 0.76 -12.74
C PHE A 120 -7.08 0.36 -11.28
N ASN A 121 -5.88 -0.17 -11.09
CA ASN A 121 -5.29 -0.47 -9.79
C ASN A 121 -3.79 -0.18 -9.89
N LYS A 122 -3.30 0.83 -9.16
CA LYS A 122 -1.93 1.32 -9.24
C LYS A 122 -1.27 1.27 -7.89
N GLN A 123 -0.11 0.62 -7.84
CA GLN A 123 0.71 0.57 -6.65
C GLN A 123 1.73 1.69 -6.64
N ILE A 124 1.97 2.24 -5.48
CA ILE A 124 2.98 3.25 -5.21
C ILE A 124 3.86 2.74 -4.07
N THR A 125 5.15 2.65 -4.31
CA THR A 125 6.15 2.22 -3.33
C THR A 125 6.80 3.43 -2.68
N ILE A 126 6.76 3.49 -1.37
CA ILE A 126 7.39 4.48 -0.52
C ILE A 126 8.67 3.86 0.03
N THR A 127 9.83 4.49 -0.21
CA THR A 127 11.12 4.09 0.35
C THR A 127 11.54 5.10 1.41
N TYR A 128 11.89 4.63 2.60
CA TYR A 128 12.24 5.47 3.73
C TYR A 128 13.37 4.86 4.57
N ASN A 129 14.08 5.68 5.32
CA ASN A 129 15.16 5.29 6.25
C ASN A 129 16.12 4.25 5.65
N GLY A 130 16.64 4.51 4.46
CA GLY A 130 17.56 3.63 3.72
C GLY A 130 16.83 2.64 2.81
N ASN A 131 16.48 1.45 3.29
CA ASN A 131 15.94 0.37 2.45
C ASN A 131 14.56 -0.11 2.88
N GLN A 132 13.93 0.56 3.84
CA GLN A 132 12.57 0.18 4.25
C GLN A 132 11.57 0.62 3.20
N THR A 133 10.57 -0.21 2.95
CA THR A 133 9.54 0.09 1.95
C THR A 133 8.14 -0.16 2.48
N LYS A 134 7.20 0.69 2.06
CA LYS A 134 5.76 0.48 2.20
C LYS A 134 5.07 0.71 0.88
N GLN A 135 3.89 0.13 0.74
CA GLN A 135 3.07 0.29 -0.45
C GLN A 135 1.73 0.91 -0.11
N ILE A 136 1.28 1.79 -0.98
CA ILE A 136 -0.08 2.29 -1.04
C ILE A 136 -0.67 1.98 -2.41
N THR A 137 -1.99 1.90 -2.48
CA THR A 137 -2.70 1.55 -3.70
C THR A 137 -3.80 2.57 -3.98
N ILE A 138 -3.92 2.99 -5.23
CA ILE A 138 -5.08 3.71 -5.71
C ILE A 138 -5.81 2.85 -6.73
N LYS A 139 -7.13 2.86 -6.71
CA LYS A 139 -7.98 2.12 -7.64
C LYS A 139 -9.20 2.92 -8.05
N GLY A 140 -9.91 2.43 -9.05
CA GLY A 140 -11.14 3.02 -9.55
C GLY A 140 -11.46 2.53 -10.96
N GLU A 141 -12.43 3.18 -11.59
CA GLU A 141 -12.86 2.91 -12.96
C GLU A 141 -12.99 4.21 -13.74
N VAL A 142 -12.28 4.31 -14.85
CA VAL A 142 -12.40 5.44 -15.78
C VAL A 142 -13.50 5.13 -16.77
N TRP A 143 -14.56 5.93 -16.81
CA TRP A 143 -15.63 5.79 -17.78
C TRP A 143 -15.48 6.81 -18.92
N LYS A 144 -15.81 6.37 -20.11
CA LYS A 144 -15.78 7.21 -21.30
C LYS A 144 -16.85 8.29 -21.19
N THR A 145 -16.43 9.54 -21.13
CA THR A 145 -17.39 10.65 -21.20
C THR A 145 -17.99 10.68 -22.61
N PRO A 146 -19.32 10.59 -22.77
CA PRO A 146 -19.94 10.77 -24.07
C PRO A 146 -19.48 12.10 -24.67
N ALA A 147 -19.09 12.09 -25.95
CA ALA A 147 -18.84 13.33 -26.64
C ALA A 147 -20.14 14.15 -26.59
N THR A 148 -20.13 15.24 -25.83
CA THR A 148 -21.22 16.18 -25.84
C THR A 148 -21.24 16.73 -27.27
N SER A 149 -22.22 16.32 -28.08
CA SER A 149 -22.47 17.01 -29.35
C SER A 149 -22.74 18.46 -28.97
N VAL A 150 -21.81 19.33 -29.26
CA VAL A 150 -22.06 20.77 -29.21
C VAL A 150 -23.26 20.97 -30.10
N PRO A 151 -24.39 21.58 -29.62
CA PRO A 151 -25.50 21.87 -30.49
C PRO A 151 -24.94 22.68 -31.67
N GLU A 152 -25.08 22.14 -32.85
CA GLU A 152 -24.69 22.87 -34.07
C GLU A 152 -25.53 24.17 -34.08
N ASN A 153 -24.84 25.30 -33.92
CA ASN A 153 -25.49 26.59 -33.93
C ASN A 153 -25.87 26.88 -35.40
N ASN A 154 -27.11 26.47 -35.76
CA ASN A 154 -27.65 26.66 -37.11
C ASN A 154 -27.77 28.18 -37.52
N ASP A 155 -27.66 29.09 -36.54
CA ASP A 155 -27.74 30.51 -36.81
C ASP A 155 -26.50 31.06 -37.53
N LEU A 156 -25.39 30.33 -37.53
CA LEU A 156 -24.19 30.73 -38.27
C LEU A 156 -24.24 30.36 -39.77
N LYS A 157 -25.20 29.54 -40.20
CA LYS A 157 -25.38 29.23 -41.61
C LYS A 157 -26.09 30.31 -42.40
N SER A 158 -26.82 31.21 -41.74
CA SER A 158 -27.57 32.30 -42.36
C SER A 158 -26.73 33.56 -42.65
N LEU A 159 -25.45 33.55 -42.26
CA LEU A 159 -24.53 34.69 -42.46
C LEU A 159 -23.59 34.51 -43.64
N LYS A 160 -23.78 33.48 -44.48
CA LYS A 160 -22.92 33.17 -45.65
C LYS A 160 -23.57 33.42 -47.02
N ASP A 161 -24.75 34.02 -47.06
CA ASP A 161 -25.39 34.48 -48.29
C ASP A 161 -25.37 35.99 -48.43
#